data_1894ec96e531ee4b577ecb3f6f1426b6
#
_entry.id   1894ec96e531ee4b577ecb3f6f1426b6
#
_cell.length_a   1.000
_cell.length_b   1.000
_cell.length_c   1.000
_cell.angle_alpha   90.00
_cell.angle_beta   90.00
_cell.angle_gamma   90.00
#
_symmetry.space_group_name_H-M   'P 1'
#
loop_
_entity.id
_entity.type
_entity.pdbx_description
1 polymer ?
#
loop_
_entity_poly.entity_id
_entity_poly.type
_entity_poly.pdbx_seq_one_letter_code
_entity_poly.pdbx_strand_id
1 'polypeptide(L)'
;SRVTDKGKTYVHACANGDVETADKVFCVDYFNSEISVISIVKKKLVKCISHFKLNGSGKDPVKQAQPYPTYVGFLPDEDKLYVVCLGLDQVCFFDVGEDGTLTLDNVHTLQLEPGCGPKKMIFNQKGDRAYVMNELNSTICVYKYDHLNFELIQTIDSYPKDDDPELVSSLSDIKFNSDDSHLYAINKGHDSLV
;
A
#
# COMPACT_ATOMS: atom_id res chain seq x y z
N SER A 1 -23.56 -8.85 -0.30
CA SER A 1 -24.02 -8.06 0.86
C SER A 1 -22.95 -7.04 1.20
N ARG A 2 -23.25 -5.76 1.12
CA ARG A 2 -22.34 -4.70 1.58
C ARG A 2 -22.22 -4.82 3.10
N VAL A 3 -21.03 -5.14 3.60
CA VAL A 3 -20.68 -4.83 4.99
C VAL A 3 -20.46 -3.33 5.01
N THR A 4 -21.50 -2.57 5.26
CA THR A 4 -21.40 -1.11 5.39
C THR A 4 -21.33 -0.77 6.86
N ASP A 5 -20.12 -0.61 7.38
CA ASP A 5 -19.89 0.31 8.48
C ASP A 5 -20.20 1.72 7.94
N LYS A 6 -21.25 2.34 8.47
CA LYS A 6 -21.68 3.66 7.97
C LYS A 6 -20.52 4.66 8.03
N GLY A 7 -20.17 5.26 6.89
CA GLY A 7 -19.16 6.30 6.78
C GLY A 7 -17.74 5.82 6.45
N LYS A 8 -17.53 4.51 6.18
CA LYS A 8 -16.24 3.97 5.74
C LYS A 8 -16.11 3.97 4.22
N THR A 9 -14.95 4.38 3.74
CA THR A 9 -14.57 4.35 2.31
C THR A 9 -13.31 3.51 2.14
N TYR A 10 -13.50 2.20 2.03
CA TYR A 10 -12.39 1.28 1.79
C TYR A 10 -11.88 1.41 0.35
N VAL A 11 -10.58 1.68 0.20
CA VAL A 11 -9.91 1.83 -1.09
C VAL A 11 -9.14 0.60 -1.52
N HIS A 12 -8.69 -0.22 -0.55
CA HIS A 12 -8.02 -1.49 -0.80
C HIS A 12 -8.29 -2.49 0.33
N ALA A 13 -8.17 -3.78 0.00
CA ALA A 13 -8.31 -4.88 0.96
C ALA A 13 -7.47 -6.09 0.55
N CYS A 14 -6.96 -6.83 1.56
CA CYS A 14 -6.33 -8.14 1.38
C CYS A 14 -6.89 -9.13 2.40
N ALA A 15 -6.69 -10.43 2.16
CA ALA A 15 -7.05 -11.50 3.09
C ALA A 15 -5.78 -12.18 3.63
N ASN A 16 -5.88 -12.83 4.79
CA ASN A 16 -4.77 -13.57 5.42
C ASN A 16 -4.62 -15.00 4.90
N GLY A 17 -5.08 -15.29 3.70
CA GLY A 17 -5.00 -16.59 3.06
C GLY A 17 -5.75 -16.60 1.74
N ASP A 18 -5.83 -17.77 1.12
CA ASP A 18 -6.62 -17.98 -0.08
C ASP A 18 -8.13 -18.09 0.21
N VAL A 19 -8.93 -18.36 -0.83
CA VAL A 19 -10.41 -18.46 -0.74
C VAL A 19 -10.88 -19.55 0.22
N GLU A 20 -10.05 -20.56 0.49
CA GLU A 20 -10.40 -21.70 1.35
C GLU A 20 -9.97 -21.49 2.80
N THR A 21 -8.85 -20.82 3.03
CA THR A 21 -8.17 -20.73 4.32
C THR A 21 -8.35 -19.39 5.03
N ALA A 22 -8.62 -18.32 4.29
CA ALA A 22 -8.75 -16.98 4.88
C ALA A 22 -9.90 -16.88 5.87
N ASP A 23 -9.61 -16.39 7.07
CA ASP A 23 -10.61 -16.10 8.11
C ASP A 23 -10.77 -14.59 8.40
N LYS A 24 -9.90 -13.75 7.85
CA LYS A 24 -9.89 -12.29 8.02
C LYS A 24 -9.64 -11.55 6.71
N VAL A 25 -10.25 -10.38 6.58
CA VAL A 25 -9.95 -9.37 5.56
C VAL A 25 -9.50 -8.09 6.25
N PHE A 26 -8.43 -7.52 5.74
CA PHE A 26 -7.85 -6.25 6.18
C PHE A 26 -8.18 -5.19 5.14
N CYS A 27 -8.80 -4.11 5.57
CA CYS A 27 -9.25 -3.03 4.69
C CYS A 27 -8.66 -1.71 5.15
N VAL A 28 -8.23 -0.88 4.23
CA VAL A 28 -7.77 0.48 4.52
C VAL A 28 -8.81 1.51 4.10
N ASP A 29 -9.14 2.41 5.04
CA ASP A 29 -10.05 3.54 4.83
C ASP A 29 -9.22 4.81 4.67
N TYR A 30 -9.19 5.31 3.44
CA TYR A 30 -8.37 6.45 3.03
C TYR A 30 -8.72 7.73 3.80
N PHE A 31 -9.99 8.10 3.83
CA PHE A 31 -10.43 9.36 4.43
C PHE A 31 -10.45 9.33 5.95
N ASN A 32 -10.70 8.16 6.55
CA ASN A 32 -10.66 8.02 7.99
C ASN A 32 -9.28 7.63 8.52
N SER A 33 -8.27 7.43 7.64
CA SER A 33 -6.91 7.00 8.02
C SER A 33 -6.93 5.83 8.98
N GLU A 34 -7.63 4.77 8.61
CA GLU A 34 -7.91 3.64 9.49
C GLU A 34 -7.72 2.30 8.77
N ILE A 35 -7.26 1.31 9.52
CA ILE A 35 -7.23 -0.08 9.10
C ILE A 35 -8.36 -0.79 9.84
N SER A 36 -9.23 -1.49 9.12
CA SER A 36 -10.30 -2.31 9.68
C SER A 36 -10.04 -3.79 9.41
N VAL A 37 -10.24 -4.63 10.41
CA VAL A 37 -10.16 -6.09 10.30
C VAL A 37 -11.55 -6.69 10.36
N ILE A 38 -11.94 -7.42 9.32
CA ILE A 38 -13.28 -7.99 9.16
C ILE A 38 -13.16 -9.51 9.16
N SER A 39 -13.93 -10.18 10.03
CA SER A 39 -13.94 -11.65 10.09
C SER A 39 -14.69 -12.26 8.90
N ILE A 40 -14.16 -13.42 8.42
CA ILE A 40 -14.78 -14.28 7.42
C ILE A 40 -15.33 -15.53 8.13
N VAL A 41 -16.59 -15.85 7.90
CA VAL A 41 -17.20 -17.10 8.36
C VAL A 41 -17.97 -17.72 7.19
N LYS A 42 -17.68 -18.97 6.88
CA LYS A 42 -18.30 -19.69 5.73
C LYS A 42 -18.23 -18.88 4.43
N LYS A 43 -17.05 -18.33 4.11
CA LYS A 43 -16.76 -17.50 2.92
C LYS A 43 -17.59 -16.20 2.83
N LYS A 44 -18.07 -15.69 3.96
CA LYS A 44 -18.82 -14.42 4.03
C LYS A 44 -18.17 -13.48 5.03
N LEU A 45 -18.09 -12.20 4.67
CA LEU A 45 -17.74 -11.13 5.58
C LEU A 45 -18.86 -10.99 6.62
N VAL A 46 -18.52 -11.02 7.91
CA VAL A 46 -19.50 -11.05 9.00
C VAL A 46 -19.52 -9.75 9.79
N LYS A 47 -18.40 -9.39 10.43
CA LYS A 47 -18.31 -8.19 11.26
C LYS A 47 -16.90 -7.64 11.31
N CYS A 48 -16.76 -6.35 11.53
CA CYS A 48 -15.51 -5.75 11.93
C CYS A 48 -15.16 -6.18 13.35
N ILE A 49 -13.95 -6.73 13.52
CA ILE A 49 -13.47 -7.27 14.80
C ILE A 49 -12.40 -6.41 15.44
N SER A 50 -11.70 -5.60 14.63
CA SER A 50 -10.64 -4.70 15.11
C SER A 50 -10.49 -3.50 14.20
N HIS A 51 -10.00 -2.39 14.76
CA HIS A 51 -9.67 -1.16 14.08
C HIS A 51 -8.31 -0.64 14.57
N PHE A 52 -7.53 -0.06 13.67
CA PHE A 52 -6.31 0.66 14.02
C PHE A 52 -6.32 2.04 13.37
N LYS A 53 -6.23 3.10 14.18
CA LYS A 53 -6.19 4.48 13.70
C LYS A 53 -4.75 4.91 13.46
N LEU A 54 -4.45 5.32 12.23
CA LEU A 54 -3.19 5.93 11.85
C LEU A 54 -3.20 7.42 12.19
N ASN A 55 -2.04 7.99 12.54
CA ASN A 55 -1.88 9.41 12.86
C ASN A 55 -0.64 9.98 12.18
N GLY A 56 -0.64 11.28 11.93
CA GLY A 56 0.47 12.00 11.31
C GLY A 56 0.07 12.71 10.02
N SER A 57 1.05 13.38 9.42
CA SER A 57 0.93 14.11 8.15
C SER A 57 2.30 14.17 7.48
N GLY A 58 2.33 14.44 6.19
CA GLY A 58 3.55 14.56 5.39
C GLY A 58 3.91 16.00 5.05
N LYS A 59 4.77 16.15 4.03
CA LYS A 59 5.35 17.42 3.60
C LYS A 59 4.34 18.35 2.92
N ASP A 60 3.41 17.77 2.14
CA ASP A 60 2.38 18.55 1.43
C ASP A 60 1.16 18.75 2.34
N PRO A 61 0.87 20.01 2.79
CA PRO A 61 -0.20 20.26 3.75
C PRO A 61 -1.61 20.02 3.18
N VAL A 62 -1.73 19.87 1.86
CA VAL A 62 -3.01 19.62 1.18
C VAL A 62 -3.16 18.15 0.82
N LYS A 63 -2.17 17.59 0.12
CA LYS A 63 -2.21 16.19 -0.35
C LYS A 63 -1.82 15.18 0.71
N GLN A 64 -1.11 15.62 1.77
CA GLN A 64 -0.60 14.78 2.86
C GLN A 64 -1.03 15.30 4.24
N ALA A 65 -2.23 15.91 4.33
CA ALA A 65 -2.77 16.47 5.57
C ALA A 65 -3.04 15.43 6.67
N GLN A 66 -3.14 14.16 6.32
CA GLN A 66 -3.33 13.02 7.21
C GLN A 66 -2.73 11.76 6.58
N PRO A 67 -2.66 10.59 7.26
CA PRO A 67 -1.96 9.40 6.77
C PRO A 67 -2.37 8.88 5.40
N TYR A 68 -3.64 8.95 5.03
CA TYR A 68 -4.16 8.47 3.75
C TYR A 68 -3.64 7.07 3.37
N PRO A 69 -4.00 6.01 4.09
CA PRO A 69 -3.61 4.66 3.72
C PRO A 69 -4.27 4.26 2.39
N THR A 70 -3.46 3.78 1.44
CA THR A 70 -3.88 3.50 0.06
C THR A 70 -3.85 2.04 -0.30
N TYR A 71 -3.00 1.26 0.35
CA TYR A 71 -2.80 -0.14 0.03
C TYR A 71 -2.47 -0.95 1.29
N VAL A 72 -2.87 -2.22 1.32
CA VAL A 72 -2.59 -3.17 2.40
C VAL A 72 -2.26 -4.53 1.81
N GLY A 73 -1.28 -5.23 2.37
CA GLY A 73 -0.88 -6.57 1.96
C GLY A 73 -0.07 -7.27 3.04
N PHE A 74 0.27 -8.54 2.80
CA PHE A 74 1.20 -9.30 3.63
C PHE A 74 2.58 -9.35 3.00
N LEU A 75 3.61 -9.36 3.83
CA LEU A 75 4.98 -9.62 3.39
C LEU A 75 5.10 -11.06 2.86
N PRO A 76 5.96 -11.32 1.86
CA PRO A 76 6.02 -12.63 1.21
C PRO A 76 6.58 -13.74 2.08
N ASP A 77 7.37 -13.42 3.09
CA ASP A 77 8.13 -14.35 3.95
C ASP A 77 7.77 -14.24 5.44
N GLU A 78 6.84 -13.36 5.81
CA GLU A 78 6.41 -13.14 7.19
C GLU A 78 4.90 -12.94 7.28
N ASP A 79 4.30 -13.40 8.37
CA ASP A 79 2.87 -13.15 8.69
C ASP A 79 2.65 -11.68 9.16
N LYS A 80 3.38 -10.75 8.56
CA LYS A 80 3.32 -9.32 8.87
C LYS A 80 2.52 -8.57 7.81
N LEU A 81 1.58 -7.80 8.28
CA LEU A 81 0.79 -6.89 7.43
C LEU A 81 1.60 -5.63 7.12
N TYR A 82 1.58 -5.17 5.89
CA TYR A 82 2.09 -3.85 5.55
C TYR A 82 0.98 -2.94 5.04
N VAL A 83 1.09 -1.65 5.34
CA VAL A 83 0.16 -0.60 4.92
C VAL A 83 0.92 0.55 4.30
N VAL A 84 0.60 0.88 3.07
CA VAL A 84 1.19 2.03 2.35
C VAL A 84 0.41 3.28 2.70
N CYS A 85 1.10 4.29 3.24
CA CYS A 85 0.54 5.54 3.71
C CYS A 85 1.03 6.72 2.86
N LEU A 86 0.21 7.13 1.89
CA LEU A 86 0.52 8.24 0.97
C LEU A 86 0.88 9.51 1.73
N GLY A 87 0.11 9.83 2.76
CA GLY A 87 0.25 11.06 3.51
C GLY A 87 1.39 11.07 4.53
N LEU A 88 2.02 9.93 4.79
CA LEU A 88 3.18 9.84 5.69
C LEU A 88 4.51 9.66 4.95
N ASP A 89 4.47 9.42 3.65
CA ASP A 89 5.63 8.96 2.87
C ASP A 89 6.25 7.68 3.46
N GLN A 90 5.39 6.74 3.92
CA GLN A 90 5.80 5.56 4.66
C GLN A 90 5.07 4.30 4.21
N VAL A 91 5.76 3.15 4.40
CA VAL A 91 5.10 1.85 4.53
C VAL A 91 5.24 1.41 5.98
N CYS A 92 4.10 1.24 6.66
CA CYS A 92 4.03 0.80 8.06
C CYS A 92 3.82 -0.71 8.12
N PHE A 93 4.40 -1.36 9.12
CA PHE A 93 4.28 -2.80 9.33
C PHE A 93 3.52 -3.10 10.62
N PHE A 94 2.77 -4.20 10.63
CA PHE A 94 1.94 -4.59 11.77
C PHE A 94 2.05 -6.08 12.05
N ASP A 95 2.14 -6.42 13.33
CA ASP A 95 1.85 -7.77 13.80
C ASP A 95 0.34 -7.96 13.86
N VAL A 96 -0.13 -9.15 13.49
CA VAL A 96 -1.54 -9.51 13.50
C VAL A 96 -1.78 -10.59 14.54
N GLY A 97 -2.54 -10.26 15.58
CA GLY A 97 -2.95 -11.22 16.59
C GLY A 97 -3.99 -12.22 16.06
N GLU A 98 -4.11 -13.38 16.71
CA GLU A 98 -5.10 -14.40 16.36
C GLU A 98 -6.53 -13.85 16.40
N ASP A 99 -6.81 -12.93 17.32
CA ASP A 99 -8.09 -12.24 17.47
C ASP A 99 -8.31 -11.11 16.46
N GLY A 100 -7.31 -10.81 15.61
CA GLY A 100 -7.31 -9.72 14.63
C GLY A 100 -6.81 -8.39 15.18
N THR A 101 -6.28 -8.34 16.41
CA THR A 101 -5.65 -7.13 16.94
C THR A 101 -4.42 -6.78 16.11
N LEU A 102 -4.30 -5.49 15.75
CA LEU A 102 -3.16 -4.95 15.02
C LEU A 102 -2.22 -4.24 15.99
N THR A 103 -0.95 -4.61 15.96
CA THR A 103 0.12 -3.94 16.71
C THR A 103 1.13 -3.34 15.75
N LEU A 104 1.27 -2.00 15.78
CA LEU A 104 2.25 -1.30 14.95
C LEU A 104 3.67 -1.71 15.32
N ASP A 105 4.44 -2.12 14.33
CA ASP A 105 5.87 -2.31 14.49
C ASP A 105 6.57 -0.94 14.54
N ASN A 106 6.95 -0.52 15.72
CA ASN A 106 7.60 0.77 15.93
C ASN A 106 9.12 0.75 15.63
N VAL A 107 9.67 -0.42 15.34
CA VAL A 107 11.11 -0.60 15.04
C VAL A 107 11.35 -0.50 13.55
N HIS A 108 10.48 -1.14 12.76
CA HIS A 108 10.61 -1.20 11.32
C HIS A 108 9.56 -0.30 10.67
N THR A 109 10.02 0.57 9.81
CA THR A 109 9.19 1.42 8.94
C THR A 109 9.99 1.69 7.68
N LEU A 110 9.41 1.46 6.52
CA LEU A 110 10.05 1.89 5.29
C LEU A 110 9.72 3.37 5.06
N GLN A 111 10.68 4.24 5.37
CA GLN A 111 10.59 5.66 5.12
C GLN A 111 11.00 5.96 3.68
N LEU A 112 10.17 6.68 2.95
CA LEU A 112 10.44 7.16 1.60
C LEU A 112 10.80 8.64 1.61
N GLU A 113 11.15 9.16 0.42
CA GLU A 113 11.47 10.58 0.26
C GLU A 113 10.24 11.47 0.58
N PRO A 114 10.42 12.53 1.38
CA PRO A 114 9.32 13.40 1.76
C PRO A 114 8.64 14.08 0.57
N GLY A 115 7.34 13.87 0.43
CA GLY A 115 6.50 14.40 -0.65
C GLY A 115 6.34 13.46 -1.84
N CYS A 116 6.89 12.25 -1.80
CA CYS A 116 6.73 11.28 -2.89
C CYS A 116 5.33 10.68 -2.98
N GLY A 117 4.62 10.55 -1.86
CA GLY A 117 3.27 10.02 -1.79
C GLY A 117 3.14 8.57 -2.26
N PRO A 118 3.66 7.60 -1.51
CA PRO A 118 3.55 6.18 -1.89
C PRO A 118 2.09 5.75 -1.92
N LYS A 119 1.74 4.98 -2.96
CA LYS A 119 0.36 4.53 -3.16
C LYS A 119 0.19 3.02 -3.16
N LYS A 120 1.16 2.29 -3.67
CA LYS A 120 1.12 0.84 -3.77
C LYS A 120 2.51 0.25 -3.63
N MET A 121 2.62 -0.86 -2.90
CA MET A 121 3.81 -1.70 -2.87
C MET A 121 3.45 -3.10 -3.35
N ILE A 122 4.28 -3.68 -4.20
CA ILE A 122 4.16 -5.06 -4.66
C ILE A 122 5.53 -5.74 -4.62
N PHE A 123 5.52 -7.06 -4.57
CA PHE A 123 6.72 -7.89 -4.61
C PHE A 123 6.77 -8.67 -5.92
N ASN A 124 7.98 -9.01 -6.37
CA ASN A 124 8.16 -9.99 -7.42
C ASN A 124 7.80 -11.41 -6.90
N GLN A 125 7.61 -12.38 -7.81
CA GLN A 125 7.23 -13.77 -7.44
C GLN A 125 8.25 -14.45 -6.53
N LYS A 126 9.52 -14.08 -6.65
CA LYS A 126 10.59 -14.61 -5.79
C LYS A 126 10.53 -14.05 -4.36
N GLY A 127 9.86 -12.93 -4.14
CA GLY A 127 9.77 -12.27 -2.85
C GLY A 127 11.05 -11.56 -2.39
N ASP A 128 12.05 -11.36 -3.27
CA ASP A 128 13.33 -10.72 -2.93
C ASP A 128 13.44 -9.26 -3.38
N ARG A 129 12.40 -8.72 -4.02
CA ARG A 129 12.32 -7.32 -4.45
C ARG A 129 10.94 -6.75 -4.19
N ALA A 130 10.94 -5.54 -3.64
CA ALA A 130 9.74 -4.72 -3.46
C ALA A 130 9.76 -3.52 -4.42
N TYR A 131 8.60 -3.18 -4.96
CA TYR A 131 8.40 -2.06 -5.88
C TYR A 131 7.36 -1.13 -5.27
N VAL A 132 7.77 0.09 -4.94
CA VAL A 132 6.89 1.09 -4.36
C VAL A 132 6.57 2.14 -5.40
N MET A 133 5.31 2.23 -5.75
CA MET A 133 4.77 3.26 -6.63
C MET A 133 4.45 4.52 -5.85
N ASN A 134 4.99 5.65 -6.27
CA ASN A 134 4.80 6.96 -5.68
C ASN A 134 3.90 7.83 -6.57
N GLU A 135 2.74 8.22 -6.05
CA GLU A 135 1.73 8.97 -6.82
C GLU A 135 2.13 10.42 -7.04
N LEU A 136 2.65 11.11 -5.99
CA LEU A 136 2.79 12.57 -6.02
C LEU A 136 3.99 13.04 -6.83
N ASN A 137 5.04 12.25 -6.96
CA ASN A 137 6.22 12.57 -7.76
C ASN A 137 6.39 11.69 -9.01
N SER A 138 5.45 10.75 -9.25
CA SER A 138 5.42 9.86 -10.43
C SER A 138 6.69 9.03 -10.59
N THR A 139 7.16 8.42 -9.49
CA THR A 139 8.33 7.54 -9.48
C THR A 139 7.98 6.13 -9.03
N ILE A 140 8.84 5.17 -9.37
CA ILE A 140 8.82 3.82 -8.82
C ILE A 140 10.16 3.58 -8.13
N CYS A 141 10.13 3.30 -6.83
CA CYS A 141 11.29 2.89 -6.07
C CYS A 141 11.39 1.37 -6.04
N VAL A 142 12.56 0.84 -6.37
CA VAL A 142 12.86 -0.60 -6.33
C VAL A 142 13.78 -0.86 -5.16
N TYR A 143 13.37 -1.79 -4.29
CA TYR A 143 14.14 -2.21 -3.13
C TYR A 143 14.55 -3.68 -3.27
N LYS A 144 15.76 -4.01 -2.87
CA LYS A 144 16.10 -5.36 -2.45
C LYS A 144 15.42 -5.59 -1.11
N TYR A 145 14.77 -6.74 -0.96
CA TYR A 145 14.03 -7.10 0.25
C TYR A 145 14.61 -8.38 0.86
N ASP A 146 14.83 -8.34 2.17
CA ASP A 146 15.28 -9.45 2.99
C ASP A 146 14.81 -9.24 4.44
N HIS A 147 13.76 -9.93 4.88
CA HIS A 147 13.22 -9.91 6.25
C HIS A 147 13.12 -8.50 6.86
N LEU A 148 12.16 -7.67 6.41
CA LEU A 148 11.96 -6.28 6.85
C LEU A 148 13.12 -5.31 6.55
N ASN A 149 14.20 -5.79 5.94
CA ASN A 149 15.28 -4.95 5.45
C ASN A 149 15.03 -4.55 4.01
N PHE A 150 14.94 -3.25 3.75
CA PHE A 150 14.68 -2.66 2.43
C PHE A 150 15.88 -1.81 2.01
N GLU A 151 16.65 -2.30 1.06
CA GLU A 151 17.78 -1.57 0.46
C GLU A 151 17.33 -0.96 -0.87
N LEU A 152 17.27 0.38 -0.96
CA LEU A 152 16.94 1.07 -2.21
C LEU A 152 18.02 0.81 -3.26
N ILE A 153 17.64 0.19 -4.39
CA ILE A 153 18.57 -0.11 -5.49
C ILE A 153 18.33 0.74 -6.73
N GLN A 154 17.11 1.26 -6.91
CA GLN A 154 16.77 2.07 -8.08
C GLN A 154 15.56 2.96 -7.81
N THR A 155 15.57 4.16 -8.39
CA THR A 155 14.37 5.01 -8.55
C THR A 155 14.19 5.30 -10.04
N ILE A 156 12.98 5.10 -10.54
CA ILE A 156 12.64 5.22 -11.96
C ILE A 156 11.54 6.29 -12.09
N ASP A 157 11.76 7.29 -12.95
CA ASP A 157 10.68 8.17 -13.39
C ASP A 157 9.73 7.43 -14.33
N SER A 158 8.42 7.57 -14.11
CA SER A 158 7.42 6.85 -14.89
C SER A 158 7.04 7.51 -16.22
N TYR A 159 7.52 8.73 -16.46
CA TYR A 159 7.38 9.46 -17.72
C TYR A 159 8.53 10.49 -17.87
N PRO A 160 8.86 10.92 -19.10
CA PRO A 160 9.89 11.92 -19.34
C PRO A 160 9.39 13.30 -18.88
N LYS A 161 9.90 13.79 -17.75
CA LYS A 161 9.50 15.07 -17.13
C LYS A 161 9.99 16.31 -17.89
N ASP A 162 10.97 16.13 -18.78
CA ASP A 162 11.59 17.22 -19.52
C ASP A 162 10.79 17.65 -20.77
N ASP A 163 9.84 16.81 -21.23
CA ASP A 163 9.05 17.06 -22.46
C ASP A 163 7.98 18.15 -22.24
N ASP A 164 7.38 18.20 -21.05
CA ASP A 164 6.41 19.23 -20.67
C ASP A 164 6.49 19.48 -19.15
N PRO A 165 7.20 20.53 -18.71
CA PRO A 165 7.36 20.85 -17.29
C PRO A 165 6.06 21.23 -16.57
N GLU A 166 5.01 21.63 -17.31
CA GLU A 166 3.70 21.99 -16.74
C GLU A 166 2.75 20.78 -16.63
N LEU A 167 3.13 19.65 -17.22
CA LEU A 167 2.33 18.44 -17.18
C LEU A 167 2.29 17.85 -15.78
N VAL A 168 1.13 17.84 -15.18
CA VAL A 168 0.89 17.17 -13.90
C VAL A 168 0.49 15.73 -14.18
N SER A 169 1.42 14.81 -13.98
CA SER A 169 1.16 13.37 -14.05
C SER A 169 1.18 12.74 -12.67
N SER A 170 0.40 11.68 -12.48
CA SER A 170 0.40 10.88 -11.27
C SER A 170 0.30 9.39 -11.62
N LEU A 171 1.11 8.56 -10.96
CA LEU A 171 0.99 7.11 -11.06
C LEU A 171 -0.31 6.63 -10.41
N SER A 172 -1.10 5.85 -11.13
CA SER A 172 -2.38 5.34 -10.67
C SER A 172 -2.38 3.87 -10.30
N ASP A 173 -1.62 3.04 -11.02
CA ASP A 173 -1.45 1.61 -10.72
C ASP A 173 -0.15 1.04 -11.29
N ILE A 174 0.35 -0.06 -10.68
CA ILE A 174 1.46 -0.88 -11.18
C ILE A 174 1.09 -2.36 -11.11
N LYS A 175 1.56 -3.15 -12.08
CA LYS A 175 1.36 -4.60 -12.11
C LYS A 175 2.44 -5.29 -12.93
N PHE A 176 2.90 -6.46 -12.47
CA PHE A 176 3.73 -7.38 -13.25
C PHE A 176 2.91 -8.15 -14.30
N ASN A 177 3.58 -8.56 -15.37
CA ASN A 177 3.11 -9.67 -16.19
C ASN A 177 3.28 -11.02 -15.45
N SER A 178 2.83 -12.12 -16.08
CA SER A 178 2.76 -13.42 -15.42
C SER A 178 4.10 -14.07 -15.06
N ASP A 179 5.21 -13.61 -15.62
CA ASP A 179 6.57 -14.15 -15.40
C ASP A 179 7.53 -13.13 -14.76
N ASP A 180 7.02 -12.00 -14.28
CA ASP A 180 7.77 -10.88 -13.68
C ASP A 180 8.84 -10.27 -14.59
N SER A 181 8.83 -10.56 -15.89
CA SER A 181 9.81 -9.99 -16.82
C SER A 181 9.56 -8.52 -17.11
N HIS A 182 8.31 -8.04 -16.93
CA HIS A 182 7.90 -6.65 -17.15
C HIS A 182 7.01 -6.14 -16.03
N LEU A 183 7.28 -4.90 -15.60
CA LEU A 183 6.43 -4.14 -14.72
C LEU A 183 5.74 -3.05 -15.54
N TYR A 184 4.42 -3.05 -15.53
CA TYR A 184 3.61 -2.02 -16.20
C TYR A 184 3.16 -0.97 -15.21
N ALA A 185 3.19 0.29 -15.62
CA ALA A 185 2.71 1.40 -14.81
C ALA A 185 1.79 2.31 -15.62
N ILE A 186 0.73 2.81 -14.98
CA ILE A 186 -0.27 3.69 -15.59
C ILE A 186 -0.06 5.12 -15.06
N ASN A 187 0.20 6.05 -15.98
CA ASN A 187 0.28 7.48 -15.69
C ASN A 187 -1.03 8.18 -16.06
N LYS A 188 -1.66 8.78 -15.06
CA LYS A 188 -2.83 9.65 -15.23
C LYS A 188 -2.35 11.09 -15.41
N GLY A 189 -2.83 11.76 -16.44
CA GLY A 189 -2.38 13.12 -16.83
C GLY A 189 -1.46 13.08 -18.04
N HIS A 190 -0.39 12.27 -18.00
CA HIS A 190 0.40 11.93 -19.19
C HIS A 190 -0.30 10.89 -20.08
N ASP A 191 -1.34 10.22 -19.56
CA ASP A 191 -2.20 9.25 -20.27
C ASP A 191 -1.42 8.14 -20.99
N SER A 192 -0.40 7.61 -20.31
CA SER A 192 0.47 6.55 -20.84
C SER A 192 0.49 5.29 -19.98
N LEU A 193 0.78 4.20 -20.66
CA LEU A 193 1.20 2.92 -20.08
C LEU A 193 2.69 2.72 -20.39
N VAL A 194 3.49 2.52 -19.38
CA VAL A 194 4.93 2.27 -19.47
C VAL A 194 5.29 0.93 -18.84
#